data_8bfeccdff8711f616fe3c7abbea56210
#
_entry.id   8bfeccdff8711f616fe3c7abbea56210
#
_cell.length_a   1.000
_cell.length_b   1.000
_cell.length_c   1.000
_cell.angle_alpha   90.00
_cell.angle_beta   90.00
_cell.angle_gamma   90.00
#
_symmetry.space_group_name_H-M   'P 1'
#
loop_
_entity.id
_entity.type
_entity.pdbx_description
1 polymer ?
#
loop_
_entity_poly.entity_id
_entity_poly.type
_entity_poly.pdbx_seq_one_letter_code
_entity_poly.pdbx_strand_id
1 'polypeptide(L)'
;MTALFCDHTADFLRKVCYNGAYNADRVTGGIIVEAKYRRVVLKLSGESLAGDQGFGINPAVVEDIATQIKKVRDHGIDMAIVVGGGNIWRGLAGSAKGMDRTTADYMGMMATVMNALALQDALEKQDVDTRVQSAIEMRQVAEPYIRRRAIRHMEKGRVVIFGAGTGNPYFSTDTTAALRAAEIEADVILMAKKGTDGIYDSDPNKNPNAKRFETLAYIDILNKGLAVMDATATSLCMDNKIPMVVFSMDDYANIARASFGEPIGTTVGGEGV
;
A
#
# COMPACT_ATOMS: atom_id res chain seq x y z
N MET A 1 0.68 -54.83 -14.01
CA MET A 1 -0.12 -53.84 -13.23
C MET A 1 0.84 -53.01 -12.43
N THR A 2 1.49 -52.08 -13.04
CA THR A 2 2.42 -51.12 -12.36
C THR A 2 2.64 -49.95 -13.30
N ALA A 3 2.61 -48.75 -12.76
CA ALA A 3 2.84 -47.47 -13.42
C ALA A 3 1.61 -46.72 -13.94
N LEU A 4 1.10 -45.86 -13.05
CA LEU A 4 0.38 -44.62 -13.42
C LEU A 4 0.24 -43.73 -12.15
N PHE A 5 1.39 -43.28 -11.62
CA PHE A 5 1.43 -42.23 -10.58
C PHE A 5 2.80 -41.54 -10.65
N CYS A 6 3.03 -40.76 -11.69
CA CYS A 6 4.18 -39.84 -11.70
C CYS A 6 4.11 -38.90 -12.91
N ASP A 7 3.22 -37.91 -12.92
CA ASP A 7 3.37 -36.84 -13.93
C ASP A 7 2.80 -35.48 -13.51
N HIS A 8 2.09 -35.37 -12.40
CA HIS A 8 1.55 -34.06 -11.99
C HIS A 8 2.51 -33.22 -11.14
N THR A 9 3.46 -33.84 -10.46
CA THR A 9 4.45 -33.13 -9.63
C THR A 9 5.59 -32.53 -10.46
N ALA A 10 5.96 -33.15 -11.58
CA ALA A 10 7.04 -32.67 -12.46
C ALA A 10 6.60 -31.44 -13.27
N ASP A 11 5.32 -31.34 -13.67
CA ASP A 11 4.79 -30.21 -14.42
C ASP A 11 4.53 -28.99 -13.51
N PHE A 12 4.15 -29.24 -12.25
CA PHE A 12 4.07 -28.20 -11.21
C PHE A 12 5.45 -27.61 -10.92
N LEU A 13 6.48 -28.42 -10.75
CA LEU A 13 7.85 -27.97 -10.50
C LEU A 13 8.47 -27.26 -11.72
N ARG A 14 8.13 -27.65 -12.95
CA ARG A 14 8.55 -26.93 -14.17
C ARG A 14 7.91 -25.57 -14.32
N LYS A 15 6.66 -25.38 -13.93
CA LYS A 15 5.99 -24.06 -13.92
C LYS A 15 6.56 -23.12 -12.86
N VAL A 16 6.98 -23.65 -11.72
CA VAL A 16 7.64 -22.88 -10.65
C VAL A 16 9.06 -22.45 -11.04
N CYS A 17 9.79 -23.26 -11.81
CA CYS A 17 11.16 -22.95 -12.25
C CYS A 17 11.25 -21.98 -13.45
N TYR A 18 10.16 -21.71 -14.18
CA TYR A 18 10.20 -20.85 -15.38
C TYR A 18 9.89 -19.38 -15.10
N ASN A 19 9.40 -19.03 -13.89
CA ASN A 19 9.14 -17.66 -13.46
C ASN A 19 10.11 -17.19 -12.37
N GLY A 20 11.38 -16.97 -12.75
CA GLY A 20 12.37 -16.13 -12.03
C GLY A 20 12.79 -16.66 -10.66
N ALA A 21 14.04 -17.10 -10.59
CA ALA A 21 14.84 -17.46 -9.43
C ALA A 21 14.30 -17.03 -8.05
N TYR A 22 13.54 -17.87 -7.41
CA TYR A 22 13.35 -17.82 -5.97
C TYR A 22 14.63 -18.31 -5.32
N ASN A 23 15.31 -17.48 -4.54
CA ASN A 23 16.42 -17.89 -3.70
C ASN A 23 15.88 -18.84 -2.62
N ALA A 24 15.99 -20.14 -2.85
CA ALA A 24 15.61 -21.21 -1.92
C ALA A 24 16.51 -21.26 -0.64
N ASP A 25 17.50 -20.38 -0.52
CA ASP A 25 18.53 -20.43 0.53
C ASP A 25 18.19 -19.63 1.81
N ARG A 26 16.95 -19.16 1.96
CA ARG A 26 16.49 -18.45 3.18
C ARG A 26 15.39 -19.19 3.93
N VAL A 27 15.56 -20.48 4.17
CA VAL A 27 14.67 -21.23 5.05
C VAL A 27 15.30 -21.34 6.44
N THR A 28 14.93 -20.43 7.34
CA THR A 28 15.06 -20.68 8.78
C THR A 28 13.75 -21.30 9.25
N GLY A 29 13.80 -22.58 9.60
CA GLY A 29 12.78 -23.48 10.16
C GLY A 29 11.48 -22.86 10.70
N GLY A 30 10.45 -22.76 9.86
CA GLY A 30 9.10 -22.38 10.23
C GLY A 30 8.12 -22.85 9.15
N ILE A 31 6.90 -23.14 9.53
CA ILE A 31 5.81 -23.49 8.61
C ILE A 31 5.74 -22.42 7.51
N ILE A 32 5.98 -22.80 6.26
CA ILE A 32 5.83 -21.91 5.11
C ILE A 32 4.32 -21.65 4.96
N VAL A 33 3.84 -20.54 5.51
CA VAL A 33 2.53 -20.01 5.12
C VAL A 33 2.74 -19.41 3.73
N GLU A 34 2.19 -20.05 2.72
CA GLU A 34 2.24 -19.54 1.34
C GLU A 34 1.54 -18.17 1.34
N ALA A 35 2.31 -17.10 1.11
CA ALA A 35 1.76 -15.75 1.11
C ALA A 35 0.76 -15.60 -0.03
N LYS A 36 -0.45 -15.12 0.27
CA LYS A 36 -1.51 -14.90 -0.72
C LYS A 36 -1.09 -13.93 -1.82
N TYR A 37 -0.24 -12.97 -1.50
CA TYR A 37 0.22 -11.92 -2.40
C TYR A 37 1.73 -11.96 -2.53
N ARG A 38 2.22 -11.78 -3.76
CA ARG A 38 3.65 -11.68 -4.04
C ARG A 38 4.13 -10.23 -3.98
N ARG A 39 3.31 -9.29 -4.47
CA ARG A 39 3.63 -7.86 -4.52
C ARG A 39 2.47 -7.02 -4.03
N VAL A 40 2.71 -6.18 -3.04
CA VAL A 40 1.69 -5.35 -2.42
C VAL A 40 2.02 -3.85 -2.51
N VAL A 41 1.00 -3.02 -2.65
CA VAL A 41 1.10 -1.57 -2.43
C VAL A 41 0.42 -1.26 -1.10
N LEU A 42 1.19 -0.82 -0.11
CA LEU A 42 0.67 -0.31 1.15
C LEU A 42 0.42 1.18 1.03
N LYS A 43 -0.84 1.60 1.16
CA LYS A 43 -1.19 3.02 1.23
C LYS A 43 -1.40 3.45 2.67
N LEU A 44 -0.59 4.40 3.12
CA LEU A 44 -0.67 5.01 4.45
C LEU A 44 -1.18 6.44 4.33
N SER A 45 -2.11 6.84 5.23
CA SER A 45 -2.42 8.26 5.38
C SER A 45 -1.26 8.97 6.10
N GLY A 46 -1.01 10.24 5.77
CA GLY A 46 -0.02 11.01 6.53
C GLY A 46 -0.38 11.09 8.02
N GLU A 47 -1.67 11.18 8.34
CA GLU A 47 -2.19 11.21 9.71
C GLU A 47 -1.80 9.99 10.54
N SER A 48 -1.62 8.83 9.88
CA SER A 48 -1.14 7.63 10.55
C SER A 48 0.28 7.80 11.11
N LEU A 49 1.12 8.66 10.51
CA LEU A 49 2.48 8.92 10.97
C LEU A 49 2.56 9.96 12.10
N ALA A 50 1.50 10.74 12.29
CA ALA A 50 1.43 11.71 13.38
C ALA A 50 1.08 11.06 14.74
N GLY A 51 0.47 9.89 14.73
CA GLY A 51 -0.05 9.27 15.95
C GLY A 51 -1.13 10.14 16.59
N ASP A 52 -1.09 10.23 17.93
CA ASP A 52 -2.08 10.97 18.70
C ASP A 52 -1.79 12.48 18.78
N GLN A 53 -0.58 12.93 18.41
CA GLN A 53 -0.26 14.36 18.36
C GLN A 53 -0.98 15.10 17.22
N GLY A 54 -1.53 14.38 16.24
CA GLY A 54 -2.40 14.92 15.18
C GLY A 54 -1.69 15.75 14.10
N PHE A 55 -0.44 16.16 14.30
CA PHE A 55 0.38 16.95 13.36
C PHE A 55 1.84 16.51 13.40
N GLY A 56 2.52 16.65 12.24
CA GLY A 56 3.94 16.31 12.13
C GLY A 56 4.18 14.80 12.02
N ILE A 57 5.37 14.38 12.37
CA ILE A 57 5.82 12.99 12.31
C ILE A 57 6.17 12.54 13.73
N ASN A 58 5.58 11.44 14.18
CA ASN A 58 5.93 10.82 15.46
C ASN A 58 6.94 9.69 15.22
N PRO A 59 8.21 9.81 15.69
CA PRO A 59 9.23 8.81 15.42
C PRO A 59 8.89 7.41 15.93
N ALA A 60 8.25 7.29 17.11
CA ALA A 60 7.87 5.99 17.66
C ALA A 60 6.82 5.28 16.79
N VAL A 61 5.82 6.02 16.30
CA VAL A 61 4.80 5.48 15.38
C VAL A 61 5.43 5.02 14.07
N VAL A 62 6.37 5.80 13.54
CA VAL A 62 7.07 5.44 12.30
C VAL A 62 7.93 4.18 12.49
N GLU A 63 8.56 4.02 13.66
CA GLU A 63 9.33 2.83 14.02
C GLU A 63 8.43 1.58 14.14
N ASP A 64 7.26 1.69 14.78
CA ASP A 64 6.28 0.61 14.87
C ASP A 64 5.79 0.17 13.49
N ILE A 65 5.46 1.12 12.62
CA ILE A 65 5.07 0.85 11.23
C ILE A 65 6.21 0.16 10.48
N ALA A 66 7.46 0.67 10.61
CA ALA A 66 8.63 0.08 9.97
C ALA A 66 8.85 -1.37 10.42
N THR A 67 8.60 -1.67 11.70
CA THR A 67 8.70 -3.03 12.25
C THR A 67 7.71 -4.00 11.57
N GLN A 68 6.48 -3.57 11.28
CA GLN A 68 5.53 -4.42 10.57
C GLN A 68 5.91 -4.60 9.09
N ILE A 69 6.37 -3.53 8.43
CA ILE A 69 6.86 -3.58 7.05
C ILE A 69 8.05 -4.54 6.94
N LYS A 70 8.98 -4.48 7.88
CA LYS A 70 10.12 -5.41 7.96
C LYS A 70 9.65 -6.86 7.99
N LYS A 71 8.65 -7.19 8.84
CA LYS A 71 8.09 -8.57 8.91
C LYS A 71 7.59 -9.02 7.54
N VAL A 72 6.86 -8.18 6.83
CA VAL A 72 6.32 -8.51 5.50
C VAL A 72 7.44 -8.75 4.49
N ARG A 73 8.44 -7.86 4.45
CA ARG A 73 9.59 -8.01 3.55
C ARG A 73 10.41 -9.27 3.87
N ASP A 74 10.60 -9.59 5.13
CA ASP A 74 11.38 -10.76 5.57
C ASP A 74 10.67 -12.09 5.19
N HIS A 75 9.36 -12.07 4.94
CA HIS A 75 8.60 -13.19 4.37
C HIS A 75 8.67 -13.25 2.83
N GLY A 76 9.46 -12.38 2.19
CA GLY A 76 9.70 -12.42 0.75
C GLY A 76 8.62 -11.73 -0.09
N ILE A 77 7.73 -10.94 0.51
CA ILE A 77 6.74 -10.16 -0.22
C ILE A 77 7.38 -8.87 -0.74
N ASP A 78 7.25 -8.61 -2.03
CA ASP A 78 7.63 -7.35 -2.67
C ASP A 78 6.73 -6.23 -2.12
N MET A 79 7.31 -5.22 -1.47
CA MET A 79 6.53 -4.13 -0.87
C MET A 79 6.85 -2.77 -1.49
N ALA A 80 5.81 -2.10 -1.96
CA ALA A 80 5.82 -0.69 -2.31
C ALA A 80 4.90 0.09 -1.37
N ILE A 81 5.25 1.33 -1.05
CA ILE A 81 4.51 2.16 -0.11
C ILE A 81 4.15 3.49 -0.77
N VAL A 82 2.91 3.90 -0.62
CA VAL A 82 2.43 5.24 -0.98
C VAL A 82 1.99 5.93 0.30
N VAL A 83 2.61 7.04 0.64
CA VAL A 83 2.32 7.78 1.87
C VAL A 83 1.70 9.14 1.58
N GLY A 84 0.64 9.48 2.34
CA GLY A 84 0.00 10.80 2.28
C GLY A 84 0.81 11.87 3.01
N GLY A 85 0.43 13.16 2.82
CA GLY A 85 1.07 14.31 3.45
C GLY A 85 0.19 15.07 4.45
N GLY A 86 -1.02 14.56 4.76
CA GLY A 86 -2.05 15.26 5.51
C GLY A 86 -1.71 15.62 6.97
N ASN A 87 -0.71 14.96 7.54
CA ASN A 87 -0.15 15.29 8.86
C ASN A 87 0.71 16.56 8.87
N ILE A 88 1.19 17.00 7.72
CA ILE A 88 2.07 18.17 7.57
C ILE A 88 1.32 19.27 6.83
N TRP A 89 0.67 18.93 5.70
CA TRP A 89 -0.03 19.89 4.85
C TRP A 89 -1.23 19.27 4.15
N ARG A 90 -2.36 20.00 4.14
CA ARG A 90 -3.59 19.63 3.41
C ARG A 90 -3.87 20.67 2.33
N GLY A 91 -3.66 20.32 1.06
CA GLY A 91 -3.83 21.21 -0.09
C GLY A 91 -5.23 21.83 -0.17
N LEU A 92 -6.29 21.03 0.03
CA LEU A 92 -7.68 21.51 0.05
C LEU A 92 -7.93 22.56 1.13
N ALA A 93 -7.37 22.37 2.35
CA ALA A 93 -7.53 23.34 3.44
C ALA A 93 -6.77 24.64 3.18
N GLY A 94 -5.60 24.56 2.51
CA GLY A 94 -4.83 25.74 2.08
C GLY A 94 -5.58 26.53 1.01
N SER A 95 -6.11 25.84 -0.01
CA SER A 95 -6.90 26.45 -1.08
C SER A 95 -8.17 27.14 -0.56
N ALA A 96 -8.89 26.54 0.39
CA ALA A 96 -10.07 27.14 1.02
C ALA A 96 -9.76 28.46 1.76
N LYS A 97 -8.49 28.73 2.09
CA LYS A 97 -8.02 29.98 2.71
C LYS A 97 -7.45 30.98 1.70
N GLY A 98 -7.70 30.79 0.39
CA GLY A 98 -7.30 31.72 -0.67
C GLY A 98 -5.93 31.44 -1.32
N MET A 99 -5.25 30.35 -0.95
CA MET A 99 -4.04 29.92 -1.65
C MET A 99 -4.42 29.33 -3.02
N ASP A 100 -3.56 29.53 -4.03
CA ASP A 100 -3.71 28.84 -5.31
C ASP A 100 -3.69 27.31 -5.10
N ARG A 101 -4.65 26.63 -5.72
CA ARG A 101 -4.84 25.19 -5.55
C ARG A 101 -3.60 24.39 -5.99
N THR A 102 -3.01 24.77 -7.11
CA THR A 102 -1.83 24.10 -7.65
C THR A 102 -0.65 24.20 -6.69
N THR A 103 -0.42 25.41 -6.15
CA THR A 103 0.61 25.66 -5.14
C THR A 103 0.37 24.84 -3.88
N ALA A 104 -0.87 24.82 -3.39
CA ALA A 104 -1.25 24.06 -2.21
C ALA A 104 -1.05 22.55 -2.39
N ASP A 105 -1.34 22.02 -3.58
CA ASP A 105 -1.13 20.62 -3.92
C ASP A 105 0.37 20.27 -4.01
N TYR A 106 1.22 21.14 -4.61
CA TYR A 106 2.68 20.94 -4.59
C TYR A 106 3.24 20.93 -3.16
N MET A 107 2.77 21.77 -2.26
CA MET A 107 3.17 21.72 -0.85
C MET A 107 2.77 20.37 -0.21
N GLY A 108 1.58 19.84 -0.53
CA GLY A 108 1.15 18.51 -0.12
C GLY A 108 2.06 17.40 -0.67
N MET A 109 2.51 17.52 -1.92
CA MET A 109 3.47 16.58 -2.52
C MET A 109 4.81 16.61 -1.78
N MET A 110 5.32 17.79 -1.41
CA MET A 110 6.54 17.91 -0.59
C MET A 110 6.36 17.27 0.78
N ALA A 111 5.20 17.44 1.40
CA ALA A 111 4.87 16.79 2.67
C ALA A 111 4.92 15.26 2.57
N THR A 112 4.49 14.67 1.44
CA THR A 112 4.63 13.22 1.24
C THR A 112 6.08 12.77 1.14
N VAL A 113 6.96 13.59 0.56
CA VAL A 113 8.40 13.29 0.49
C VAL A 113 9.03 13.30 1.88
N MET A 114 8.67 14.27 2.74
CA MET A 114 9.15 14.30 4.12
C MET A 114 8.74 13.02 4.87
N ASN A 115 7.49 12.58 4.73
CA ASN A 115 7.02 11.33 5.32
C ASN A 115 7.75 10.11 4.76
N ALA A 116 8.01 10.08 3.45
CA ALA A 116 8.74 9.00 2.80
C ALA A 116 10.18 8.87 3.32
N LEU A 117 10.86 9.99 3.53
CA LEU A 117 12.22 10.02 4.08
C LEU A 117 12.26 9.56 5.55
N ALA A 118 11.28 9.97 6.36
CA ALA A 118 11.18 9.53 7.74
C ALA A 118 10.96 8.01 7.84
N LEU A 119 10.11 7.46 6.96
CA LEU A 119 9.87 6.03 6.91
C LEU A 119 11.08 5.25 6.37
N GLN A 120 11.82 5.81 5.39
CA GLN A 120 13.07 5.25 4.90
C GLN A 120 14.10 5.14 6.04
N ASP A 121 14.33 6.22 6.78
CA ASP A 121 15.28 6.25 7.91
C ASP A 121 14.94 5.18 8.96
N ALA A 122 13.65 5.05 9.32
CA ALA A 122 13.21 4.05 10.28
C ALA A 122 13.36 2.60 9.77
N LEU A 123 13.14 2.35 8.49
CA LEU A 123 13.34 1.05 7.86
C LEU A 123 14.82 0.69 7.78
N GLU A 124 15.66 1.62 7.35
CA GLU A 124 17.12 1.39 7.21
C GLU A 124 17.78 1.18 8.58
N LYS A 125 17.29 1.82 9.66
CA LYS A 125 17.71 1.53 11.04
C LYS A 125 17.39 0.10 11.51
N GLN A 126 16.45 -0.55 10.84
CA GLN A 126 16.07 -1.95 11.08
C GLN A 126 16.65 -2.92 10.05
N ASP A 127 17.70 -2.54 9.32
CA ASP A 127 18.36 -3.32 8.27
C ASP A 127 17.43 -3.67 7.09
N VAL A 128 16.47 -2.80 6.78
CA VAL A 128 15.61 -2.92 5.61
C VAL A 128 16.10 -1.99 4.51
N ASP A 129 16.75 -2.56 3.50
CA ASP A 129 17.13 -1.78 2.30
C ASP A 129 15.90 -1.08 1.71
N THR A 130 15.93 0.24 1.63
CA THR A 130 14.79 1.06 1.20
C THR A 130 15.19 2.06 0.12
N ARG A 131 14.27 2.38 -0.79
CA ARG A 131 14.46 3.43 -1.81
C ARG A 131 13.26 4.33 -1.89
N VAL A 132 13.46 5.63 -1.67
CA VAL A 132 12.44 6.63 -1.97
C VAL A 132 12.55 7.03 -3.43
N GLN A 133 11.42 6.97 -4.14
CA GLN A 133 11.31 7.44 -5.52
C GLN A 133 10.27 8.55 -5.60
N SER A 134 10.68 9.70 -6.14
CA SER A 134 9.84 10.90 -6.25
C SER A 134 9.31 11.10 -7.66
N ALA A 135 8.03 11.44 -7.78
CA ALA A 135 7.42 11.84 -9.04
C ALA A 135 7.85 13.26 -9.50
N ILE A 136 8.34 14.09 -8.56
CA ILE A 136 8.97 15.39 -8.86
C ILE A 136 10.48 15.21 -8.75
N GLU A 137 11.22 15.71 -9.72
CA GLU A 137 12.67 15.55 -9.77
C GLU A 137 13.36 16.31 -8.63
N MET A 138 14.06 15.58 -7.76
CA MET A 138 14.82 16.10 -6.62
C MET A 138 16.00 15.17 -6.30
N ARG A 139 16.88 14.98 -7.25
CA ARG A 139 17.93 13.94 -7.25
C ARG A 139 18.84 13.92 -6.01
N GLN A 140 18.98 15.05 -5.32
CA GLN A 140 19.78 15.14 -4.10
C GLN A 140 19.07 14.52 -2.90
N VAL A 141 17.74 14.29 -2.98
CA VAL A 141 16.91 13.85 -1.86
C VAL A 141 16.32 12.45 -2.11
N ALA A 142 15.84 12.20 -3.35
CA ALA A 142 15.18 10.96 -3.70
C ALA A 142 15.45 10.61 -5.17
N GLU A 143 15.41 9.32 -5.50
CA GLU A 143 15.51 8.88 -6.90
C GLU A 143 14.33 9.39 -7.72
N PRO A 144 14.51 9.79 -8.99
CA PRO A 144 13.39 9.99 -9.90
C PRO A 144 12.61 8.69 -10.08
N TYR A 145 11.28 8.78 -10.04
CA TYR A 145 10.44 7.62 -10.29
C TYR A 145 10.62 7.10 -11.73
N ILE A 146 11.02 5.85 -11.85
CA ILE A 146 11.08 5.10 -13.10
C ILE A 146 10.54 3.70 -12.83
N ARG A 147 9.41 3.34 -13.48
CA ARG A 147 8.71 2.06 -13.29
C ARG A 147 9.64 0.85 -13.23
N ARG A 148 10.50 0.67 -14.24
CA ARG A 148 11.43 -0.48 -14.29
C ARG A 148 12.45 -0.48 -13.15
N ARG A 149 12.83 0.69 -12.65
CA ARG A 149 13.75 0.81 -11.51
C ARG A 149 13.04 0.44 -10.21
N ALA A 150 11.78 0.86 -10.02
CA ALA A 150 10.97 0.45 -8.87
C ALA A 150 10.83 -1.07 -8.80
N ILE A 151 10.42 -1.71 -9.90
CA ILE A 151 10.32 -3.18 -10.00
C ILE A 151 11.67 -3.84 -9.67
N ARG A 152 12.78 -3.34 -10.24
CA ARG A 152 14.11 -3.89 -10.00
C ARG A 152 14.57 -3.75 -8.54
N HIS A 153 14.14 -2.71 -7.83
CA HIS A 153 14.41 -2.57 -6.40
C HIS A 153 13.67 -3.65 -5.59
N MET A 154 12.37 -3.84 -5.86
CA MET A 154 11.57 -4.86 -5.19
C MET A 154 12.09 -6.28 -5.45
N GLU A 155 12.44 -6.61 -6.70
CA GLU A 155 13.07 -7.89 -7.05
C GLU A 155 14.39 -8.15 -6.29
N LYS A 156 15.06 -7.10 -5.81
CA LYS A 156 16.25 -7.21 -4.96
C LYS A 156 15.91 -7.24 -3.46
N GLY A 157 14.64 -7.40 -3.10
CA GLY A 157 14.16 -7.42 -1.72
C GLY A 157 14.21 -6.06 -1.03
N ARG A 158 14.22 -4.96 -1.78
CA ARG A 158 14.17 -3.59 -1.24
C ARG A 158 12.73 -3.12 -1.13
N VAL A 159 12.42 -2.38 -0.07
CA VAL A 159 11.16 -1.64 0.02
C VAL A 159 11.25 -0.38 -0.83
N VAL A 160 10.23 -0.07 -1.61
CA VAL A 160 10.14 1.16 -2.41
C VAL A 160 9.08 2.06 -1.82
N ILE A 161 9.42 3.34 -1.57
CA ILE A 161 8.47 4.34 -1.08
C ILE A 161 8.28 5.41 -2.15
N PHE A 162 7.04 5.62 -2.58
CA PHE A 162 6.70 6.63 -3.57
C PHE A 162 6.35 7.96 -2.92
N GLY A 163 7.14 8.99 -3.21
CA GLY A 163 6.94 10.37 -2.78
C GLY A 163 6.42 11.26 -3.90
N ALA A 164 5.95 12.44 -3.56
CA ALA A 164 5.40 13.47 -4.46
C ALA A 164 4.16 13.03 -5.26
N GLY A 165 3.40 12.05 -4.77
CA GLY A 165 2.16 11.63 -5.38
C GLY A 165 2.30 11.17 -6.83
N THR A 166 1.43 11.68 -7.72
CA THR A 166 1.53 11.50 -9.17
C THR A 166 2.51 12.48 -9.83
N GLY A 167 2.99 13.49 -9.10
CA GLY A 167 3.74 14.62 -9.65
C GLY A 167 2.85 15.72 -10.25
N ASN A 168 1.53 15.52 -10.28
CA ASN A 168 0.55 16.45 -10.85
C ASN A 168 -0.44 16.92 -9.78
N PRO A 169 -0.76 18.23 -9.75
CA PRO A 169 -1.85 18.75 -8.93
C PRO A 169 -3.20 18.09 -9.23
N TYR A 170 -4.17 18.27 -8.35
CA TYR A 170 -5.56 17.75 -8.42
C TYR A 170 -5.73 16.25 -8.19
N PHE A 171 -4.66 15.46 -8.10
CA PHE A 171 -4.74 14.04 -7.81
C PHE A 171 -4.49 13.75 -6.33
N SER A 172 -5.24 12.80 -5.79
CA SER A 172 -5.11 12.35 -4.42
C SER A 172 -3.98 11.32 -4.24
N THR A 173 -3.67 11.01 -2.99
CA THR A 173 -2.78 9.89 -2.65
C THR A 173 -3.43 8.53 -2.97
N ASP A 174 -4.76 8.44 -2.95
CA ASP A 174 -5.49 7.22 -3.32
C ASP A 174 -5.34 6.94 -4.82
N THR A 175 -5.51 7.99 -5.66
CA THR A 175 -5.21 7.89 -7.10
C THR A 175 -3.75 7.51 -7.35
N THR A 176 -2.82 8.05 -6.56
CA THR A 176 -1.40 7.67 -6.66
C THR A 176 -1.22 6.17 -6.36
N ALA A 177 -1.84 5.65 -5.31
CA ALA A 177 -1.72 4.24 -4.95
C ALA A 177 -2.25 3.33 -6.07
N ALA A 178 -3.41 3.67 -6.65
CA ALA A 178 -4.00 2.94 -7.77
C ALA A 178 -3.08 2.95 -9.02
N LEU A 179 -2.55 4.14 -9.38
CA LEU A 179 -1.64 4.29 -10.51
C LEU A 179 -0.35 3.47 -10.31
N ARG A 180 0.30 3.60 -9.15
CA ARG A 180 1.53 2.88 -8.87
C ARG A 180 1.31 1.36 -8.83
N ALA A 181 0.18 0.90 -8.26
CA ALA A 181 -0.17 -0.51 -8.24
C ALA A 181 -0.30 -1.08 -9.65
N ALA A 182 -1.00 -0.37 -10.56
CA ALA A 182 -1.10 -0.77 -11.96
C ALA A 182 0.27 -0.81 -12.66
N GLU A 183 1.09 0.23 -12.47
CA GLU A 183 2.41 0.35 -13.11
C GLU A 183 3.39 -0.73 -12.68
N ILE A 184 3.39 -1.12 -11.40
CA ILE A 184 4.33 -2.13 -10.87
C ILE A 184 3.74 -3.55 -10.84
N GLU A 185 2.52 -3.73 -11.37
CA GLU A 185 1.82 -5.02 -11.40
C GLU A 185 1.65 -5.61 -9.99
N ALA A 186 1.08 -4.81 -9.08
CA ALA A 186 0.81 -5.25 -7.71
C ALA A 186 -0.43 -6.17 -7.68
N ASP A 187 -0.39 -7.17 -6.81
CA ASP A 187 -1.49 -8.11 -6.64
C ASP A 187 -2.66 -7.50 -5.85
N VAL A 188 -2.36 -6.50 -5.00
CA VAL A 188 -3.34 -5.88 -4.10
C VAL A 188 -2.88 -4.49 -3.64
N ILE A 189 -3.86 -3.62 -3.35
CA ILE A 189 -3.63 -2.38 -2.60
C ILE A 189 -4.16 -2.57 -1.17
N LEU A 190 -3.28 -2.37 -0.20
CA LEU A 190 -3.57 -2.43 1.22
C LEU A 190 -3.86 -1.01 1.72
N MET A 191 -5.15 -0.70 1.96
CA MET A 191 -5.64 0.61 2.36
C MET A 191 -5.74 0.70 3.89
N ALA A 192 -4.69 1.17 4.51
CA ALA A 192 -4.63 1.36 5.95
C ALA A 192 -5.37 2.64 6.39
N LYS A 193 -6.42 2.50 7.18
CA LYS A 193 -7.26 3.61 7.68
C LYS A 193 -7.15 3.74 9.19
N LYS A 194 -7.17 4.97 9.72
CA LYS A 194 -7.29 5.25 11.16
C LYS A 194 -8.78 5.41 11.52
N GLY A 195 -9.21 4.79 12.62
CA GLY A 195 -10.56 4.95 13.14
C GLY A 195 -11.67 4.19 12.41
N THR A 196 -11.32 3.30 11.47
CA THR A 196 -12.28 2.36 10.85
C THR A 196 -11.58 1.08 10.45
N ASP A 197 -12.24 -0.04 10.63
CA ASP A 197 -11.72 -1.38 10.33
C ASP A 197 -12.21 -1.94 8.99
N GLY A 198 -12.87 -1.12 8.16
CA GLY A 198 -13.38 -1.53 6.86
C GLY A 198 -14.35 -0.52 6.27
N ILE A 199 -15.16 -0.99 5.34
CA ILE A 199 -16.20 -0.20 4.65
C ILE A 199 -17.56 -0.59 5.23
N TYR A 200 -18.38 0.42 5.55
CA TYR A 200 -19.69 0.27 6.14
C TYR A 200 -20.79 0.79 5.22
N ASP A 201 -22.00 0.27 5.40
CA ASP A 201 -23.21 0.73 4.69
C ASP A 201 -23.63 2.15 5.08
N SER A 202 -23.19 2.63 6.23
CA SER A 202 -23.40 3.97 6.76
C SER A 202 -22.28 4.33 7.73
N ASP A 203 -22.17 5.61 8.11
CA ASP A 203 -21.13 6.09 9.04
C ASP A 203 -21.30 5.42 10.42
N PRO A 204 -20.40 4.54 10.88
CA PRO A 204 -20.51 3.85 12.15
C PRO A 204 -20.45 4.80 13.37
N ASN A 205 -19.89 5.99 13.21
CA ASN A 205 -19.85 7.00 14.27
C ASN A 205 -21.21 7.67 14.49
N LYS A 206 -22.08 7.66 13.47
CA LYS A 206 -23.42 8.25 13.50
C LYS A 206 -24.53 7.21 13.64
N ASN A 207 -24.31 6.01 13.10
CA ASN A 207 -25.26 4.92 13.11
C ASN A 207 -24.66 3.70 13.82
N PRO A 208 -25.06 3.43 15.08
CA PRO A 208 -24.54 2.26 15.80
C PRO A 208 -24.97 0.90 15.19
N ASN A 209 -25.94 0.90 14.25
CA ASN A 209 -26.36 -0.28 13.52
C ASN A 209 -25.67 -0.42 12.15
N ALA A 210 -24.71 0.42 11.84
CA ALA A 210 -23.93 0.32 10.61
C ALA A 210 -23.28 -1.07 10.48
N LYS A 211 -23.40 -1.67 9.30
CA LYS A 211 -22.86 -3.00 9.03
C LYS A 211 -21.63 -2.86 8.14
N ARG A 212 -20.54 -3.49 8.57
CA ARG A 212 -19.33 -3.60 7.75
C ARG A 212 -19.57 -4.63 6.65
N PHE A 213 -19.10 -4.29 5.45
CA PHE A 213 -19.03 -5.24 4.35
C PHE A 213 -17.78 -6.12 4.49
N GLU A 214 -17.90 -7.41 4.22
CA GLU A 214 -16.75 -8.31 4.09
C GLU A 214 -16.14 -8.17 2.70
N THR A 215 -16.99 -8.11 1.68
CA THR A 215 -16.62 -7.91 0.28
C THR A 215 -17.51 -6.87 -0.39
N LEU A 216 -16.98 -6.15 -1.37
CA LEU A 216 -17.69 -5.15 -2.17
C LEU A 216 -17.21 -5.16 -3.63
N ALA A 217 -18.13 -4.96 -4.56
CA ALA A 217 -17.76 -4.66 -5.94
C ALA A 217 -17.37 -3.18 -6.07
N TYR A 218 -16.46 -2.86 -7.00
CA TYR A 218 -16.08 -1.47 -7.27
C TYR A 218 -17.28 -0.60 -7.65
N ILE A 219 -18.19 -1.16 -8.45
CA ILE A 219 -19.38 -0.44 -8.90
C ILE A 219 -20.31 -0.06 -7.74
N ASP A 220 -20.36 -0.85 -6.68
CA ASP A 220 -21.13 -0.54 -5.49
C ASP A 220 -20.58 0.67 -4.73
N ILE A 221 -19.23 0.80 -4.67
CA ILE A 221 -18.57 1.97 -4.07
C ILE A 221 -18.96 3.24 -4.84
N LEU A 222 -18.89 3.20 -6.17
CA LEU A 222 -19.21 4.34 -7.03
C LEU A 222 -20.69 4.70 -6.94
N ASN A 223 -21.59 3.72 -7.04
CA ASN A 223 -23.04 3.97 -7.06
C ASN A 223 -23.58 4.43 -5.69
N LYS A 224 -23.05 3.88 -4.60
CA LYS A 224 -23.47 4.22 -3.23
C LYS A 224 -22.73 5.43 -2.67
N GLY A 225 -21.72 5.96 -3.37
CA GLY A 225 -20.90 7.08 -2.91
C GLY A 225 -20.16 6.79 -1.59
N LEU A 226 -19.70 5.55 -1.39
CA LEU A 226 -19.02 5.16 -0.17
C LEU A 226 -17.65 5.84 -0.10
N ALA A 227 -17.37 6.52 1.01
CA ALA A 227 -16.14 7.30 1.22
C ALA A 227 -14.92 6.42 1.55
N VAL A 228 -14.55 5.52 0.63
CA VAL A 228 -13.40 4.61 0.79
C VAL A 228 -12.15 5.23 0.21
N MET A 229 -12.24 5.63 -1.05
CA MET A 229 -11.24 6.33 -1.84
C MET A 229 -11.96 7.22 -2.85
N ASP A 230 -11.23 8.09 -3.55
CA ASP A 230 -11.85 8.92 -4.58
C ASP A 230 -12.29 8.10 -5.80
N ALA A 231 -13.24 8.65 -6.57
CA ALA A 231 -13.82 7.97 -7.72
C ALA A 231 -12.78 7.64 -8.81
N THR A 232 -11.78 8.50 -9.01
CA THR A 232 -10.70 8.30 -9.98
C THR A 232 -9.89 7.07 -9.62
N ALA A 233 -9.49 6.95 -8.35
CA ALA A 233 -8.76 5.79 -7.86
C ALA A 233 -9.58 4.50 -7.96
N THR A 234 -10.88 4.56 -7.58
CA THR A 234 -11.80 3.41 -7.66
C THR A 234 -11.96 2.93 -9.11
N SER A 235 -12.17 3.86 -10.06
CA SER A 235 -12.30 3.52 -11.48
C SER A 235 -11.00 2.92 -12.03
N LEU A 236 -9.84 3.47 -11.67
CA LEU A 236 -8.56 2.95 -12.12
C LEU A 236 -8.31 1.52 -11.61
N CYS A 237 -8.67 1.23 -10.35
CA CYS A 237 -8.58 -0.13 -9.79
C CYS A 237 -9.57 -1.08 -10.48
N MET A 238 -10.80 -0.64 -10.77
CA MET A 238 -11.80 -1.42 -11.47
C MET A 238 -11.34 -1.80 -12.88
N ASP A 239 -10.86 -0.83 -13.67
CA ASP A 239 -10.41 -1.04 -15.06
C ASP A 239 -9.22 -2.00 -15.14
N ASN A 240 -8.33 -1.96 -14.14
CA ASN A 240 -7.14 -2.82 -14.09
C ASN A 240 -7.33 -4.07 -13.20
N LYS A 241 -8.53 -4.29 -12.66
CA LYS A 241 -8.87 -5.44 -11.79
C LYS A 241 -7.94 -5.61 -10.59
N ILE A 242 -7.51 -4.50 -9.98
CA ILE A 242 -6.59 -4.51 -8.84
C ILE A 242 -7.40 -4.55 -7.55
N PRO A 243 -7.44 -5.66 -6.81
CA PRO A 243 -8.19 -5.74 -5.57
C PRO A 243 -7.62 -4.80 -4.50
N MET A 244 -8.50 -4.39 -3.58
CA MET A 244 -8.12 -3.56 -2.44
C MET A 244 -8.58 -4.23 -1.14
N VAL A 245 -7.79 -4.08 -0.08
CA VAL A 245 -8.17 -4.47 1.27
C VAL A 245 -8.15 -3.23 2.16
N VAL A 246 -9.30 -2.86 2.71
CA VAL A 246 -9.45 -1.71 3.63
C VAL A 246 -9.48 -2.23 5.06
N PHE A 247 -8.54 -1.80 5.90
CA PHE A 247 -8.38 -2.30 7.25
C PHE A 247 -7.94 -1.19 8.24
N SER A 248 -8.08 -1.47 9.56
CA SER A 248 -7.69 -0.53 10.62
C SER A 248 -6.19 -0.48 10.85
N MET A 249 -5.67 0.74 11.05
CA MET A 249 -4.33 1.04 11.55
C MET A 249 -4.27 1.27 13.07
N ASP A 250 -5.37 1.07 13.77
CA ASP A 250 -5.38 1.22 15.24
C ASP A 250 -4.53 0.13 15.92
N ASP A 251 -4.34 -1.01 15.23
CA ASP A 251 -3.30 -1.99 15.50
C ASP A 251 -2.35 -2.08 14.29
N TYR A 252 -1.10 -1.68 14.45
CA TYR A 252 -0.09 -1.72 13.38
C TYR A 252 0.21 -3.14 12.90
N ALA A 253 -0.02 -4.20 13.72
CA ALA A 253 0.13 -5.59 13.31
C ALA A 253 -0.77 -5.96 12.13
N ASN A 254 -1.86 -5.22 11.91
CA ASN A 254 -2.75 -5.42 10.78
C ASN A 254 -2.07 -5.18 9.42
N ILE A 255 -0.98 -4.42 9.36
CA ILE A 255 -0.16 -4.30 8.13
C ILE A 255 0.37 -5.66 7.70
N ALA A 256 0.98 -6.39 8.62
CA ALA A 256 1.51 -7.72 8.33
C ALA A 256 0.38 -8.73 8.04
N ARG A 257 -0.67 -8.73 8.87
CA ARG A 257 -1.83 -9.61 8.71
C ARG A 257 -2.50 -9.45 7.34
N ALA A 258 -2.79 -8.20 6.93
CA ALA A 258 -3.36 -7.91 5.61
C ALA A 258 -2.43 -8.34 4.48
N SER A 259 -1.11 -8.10 4.63
CA SER A 259 -0.11 -8.49 3.62
C SER A 259 -0.01 -10.00 3.45
N PHE A 260 -0.21 -10.77 4.51
CA PHE A 260 -0.24 -12.24 4.44
C PHE A 260 -1.58 -12.79 3.92
N GLY A 261 -2.57 -11.91 3.71
CA GLY A 261 -3.87 -12.28 3.17
C GLY A 261 -4.86 -12.79 4.20
N GLU A 262 -4.67 -12.46 5.49
CA GLU A 262 -5.68 -12.72 6.50
C GLU A 262 -6.97 -11.96 6.18
N PRO A 263 -8.16 -12.56 6.43
CA PRO A 263 -9.45 -11.94 6.14
C PRO A 263 -9.78 -10.85 7.16
N ILE A 264 -9.04 -9.76 7.14
CA ILE A 264 -9.29 -8.59 7.97
C ILE A 264 -9.86 -7.44 7.13
N GLY A 265 -10.75 -6.67 7.72
CA GLY A 265 -11.33 -5.51 7.06
C GLY A 265 -12.35 -5.84 5.96
N THR A 266 -12.36 -5.04 4.89
CA THR A 266 -13.23 -5.21 3.72
C THR A 266 -12.38 -5.40 2.46
N THR A 267 -12.67 -6.43 1.67
CA THR A 267 -12.07 -6.64 0.35
C THR A 267 -12.93 -6.01 -0.72
N VAL A 268 -12.33 -5.21 -1.61
CA VAL A 268 -12.99 -4.61 -2.77
C VAL A 268 -12.42 -5.20 -4.04
N GLY A 269 -13.28 -5.70 -4.90
CA GLY A 269 -12.87 -6.45 -6.09
C GLY A 269 -12.18 -7.76 -5.74
N GLY A 270 -11.79 -8.52 -6.74
CA GLY A 270 -11.17 -9.82 -6.56
C GLY A 270 -12.00 -10.93 -7.20
N GLU A 271 -11.48 -12.16 -7.21
CA GLU A 271 -12.19 -13.31 -7.75
C GLU A 271 -13.43 -13.60 -6.88
N GLY A 272 -14.62 -13.46 -7.47
CA GLY A 272 -15.91 -13.76 -6.82
C GLY A 272 -16.72 -12.54 -6.34
N VAL A 273 -16.35 -11.31 -6.72
CA VAL A 273 -17.13 -10.09 -6.48
C VAL A 273 -17.59 -9.47 -7.81
#